data_b145064bc56973a50f870eae4a8c0cbb
#
_entry.id   b145064bc56973a50f870eae4a8c0cbb
#
_cell.length_a   1.000
_cell.length_b   1.000
_cell.length_c   1.000
_cell.angle_alpha   90.00
_cell.angle_beta   90.00
_cell.angle_gamma   90.00
#
_symmetry.space_group_name_H-M   'P 1'
#
loop_
_entity.id
_entity.type
_entity.pdbx_description
1 polymer ?
#
loop_
_entity_poly.entity_id
_entity_poly.type
_entity_poly.pdbx_seq_one_letter_code
_entity_poly.pdbx_strand_id
1 'polypeptide(L)'
;VVQFEFNGTWPKKKNWALENIPFRHEWVFILDADEVMPPEAEAEFRAIVTDANHPVAGYWINRRFMFMGKWLRHAYYPNWNLRLFKHRLGRHEKLTDVDTQSGDNEVHEHVVVQGETARLRCEMDHYAFPSVAVFVEKHNRYSNWEARVALDRYLRGGAGHLQKGSVGARRKLKQWSQALPFRGLLRFLYVYLWQRGFLDGREGYYFARLHGFYEFLNVAKTYEMKRDAARGRGTGDLK
;
A
#
# COMPACT_ATOMS: atom_id res chain seq x y z
N VAL A 1 18.16 15.84 -9.65
CA VAL A 1 16.98 15.08 -10.13
C VAL A 1 17.50 13.96 -11.00
N VAL A 2 17.05 12.73 -10.75
CA VAL A 2 17.38 11.56 -11.56
C VAL A 2 16.11 11.15 -12.30
N GLN A 3 16.21 10.99 -13.61
CA GLN A 3 15.11 10.51 -14.44
C GLN A 3 15.10 8.99 -14.47
N PHE A 4 13.91 8.41 -14.43
CA PHE A 4 13.69 6.98 -14.55
C PHE A 4 12.64 6.73 -15.63
N GLU A 5 12.99 5.91 -16.62
CA GLU A 5 12.08 5.43 -17.65
C GLU A 5 11.70 3.98 -17.37
N PHE A 6 10.41 3.73 -17.23
CA PHE A 6 9.91 2.39 -16.97
C PHE A 6 9.77 1.61 -18.29
N ASN A 7 10.47 0.49 -18.37
CA ASN A 7 10.48 -0.38 -19.57
C ASN A 7 9.46 -1.52 -19.52
N GLY A 8 8.50 -1.48 -18.57
CA GLY A 8 7.50 -2.53 -18.41
C GLY A 8 7.94 -3.69 -17.52
N THR A 9 9.19 -3.72 -17.06
CA THR A 9 9.74 -4.83 -16.28
C THR A 9 10.19 -4.40 -14.87
N TRP A 10 10.40 -5.36 -13.99
CA TRP A 10 11.07 -5.14 -12.72
C TRP A 10 12.57 -4.84 -12.91
N PRO A 11 13.22 -3.95 -12.13
CA PRO A 11 12.68 -3.30 -10.93
C PRO A 11 11.83 -2.07 -11.25
N LYS A 12 10.82 -1.80 -10.40
CA LYS A 12 10.06 -0.56 -10.43
C LYS A 12 10.88 0.62 -9.86
N LYS A 13 10.42 1.85 -10.08
CA LYS A 13 11.10 3.11 -9.79
C LYS A 13 11.84 3.14 -8.44
N LYS A 14 11.18 2.75 -7.35
CA LYS A 14 11.78 2.83 -5.99
C LYS A 14 12.92 1.82 -5.80
N ASN A 15 12.77 0.59 -6.26
CA ASN A 15 13.87 -0.38 -6.21
C ASN A 15 15.00 -0.04 -7.17
N TRP A 16 14.65 0.39 -8.38
CA TRP A 16 15.65 0.89 -9.31
C TRP A 16 16.49 2.02 -8.70
N ALA A 17 15.83 2.97 -8.03
CA ALA A 17 16.53 4.06 -7.35
C ALA A 17 17.45 3.55 -6.24
N LEU A 18 17.00 2.59 -5.42
CA LEU A 18 17.80 1.99 -4.34
C LEU A 18 19.02 1.21 -4.88
N GLU A 19 18.97 0.72 -6.10
CA GLU A 19 20.03 -0.06 -6.73
C GLU A 19 21.01 0.79 -7.54
N ASN A 20 20.53 1.88 -8.16
CA ASN A 20 21.30 2.61 -9.17
C ASN A 20 21.74 4.02 -8.74
N ILE A 21 21.12 4.61 -7.69
CA ILE A 21 21.52 5.94 -7.22
C ILE A 21 22.66 5.79 -6.20
N PRO A 22 23.79 6.51 -6.40
CA PRO A 22 24.89 6.52 -5.45
C PRO A 22 24.53 7.40 -4.25
N PHE A 23 23.81 6.84 -3.28
CA PHE A 23 23.46 7.56 -2.05
C PHE A 23 24.71 7.92 -1.26
N ARG A 24 24.82 9.21 -0.85
CA ARG A 24 25.93 9.72 -0.04
C ARG A 24 25.86 9.28 1.43
N HIS A 25 24.65 8.97 1.90
CA HIS A 25 24.37 8.62 3.29
C HIS A 25 23.81 7.22 3.37
N GLU A 26 24.02 6.57 4.51
CA GLU A 26 23.54 5.21 4.77
C GLU A 26 21.99 5.16 4.83
N TRP A 27 21.37 6.20 5.35
CA TRP A 27 19.94 6.29 5.55
C TRP A 27 19.21 6.94 4.37
N VAL A 28 18.08 6.38 4.02
CA VAL A 28 17.13 6.97 3.06
C VAL A 28 15.76 7.07 3.71
N PHE A 29 15.06 8.14 3.39
CA PHE A 29 13.65 8.33 3.73
C PHE A 29 12.84 8.42 2.45
N ILE A 30 11.84 7.53 2.32
CA ILE A 30 10.92 7.56 1.18
C ILE A 30 9.74 8.46 1.53
N LEU A 31 9.64 9.59 0.85
CA LEU A 31 8.55 10.56 0.97
C LEU A 31 7.81 10.63 -0.37
N ASP A 32 6.52 10.38 -0.34
CA ASP A 32 5.66 10.52 -1.51
C ASP A 32 5.20 12.00 -1.63
N ALA A 33 4.85 12.45 -2.84
CA ALA A 33 4.53 13.86 -3.11
C ALA A 33 3.25 14.37 -2.40
N ASP A 34 2.44 13.47 -1.88
CA ASP A 34 1.22 13.75 -1.12
C ASP A 34 1.41 13.57 0.41
N GLU A 35 2.67 13.48 0.85
CA GLU A 35 3.03 13.35 2.27
C GLU A 35 3.77 14.60 2.76
N VAL A 36 3.48 15.05 3.99
CA VAL A 36 4.10 16.21 4.62
C VAL A 36 4.66 15.83 5.98
N MET A 37 5.96 16.13 6.16
CA MET A 37 6.64 15.91 7.43
C MET A 37 6.47 17.12 8.35
N PRO A 38 6.19 16.89 9.64
CA PRO A 38 6.14 17.98 10.61
C PRO A 38 7.56 18.46 10.96
N PRO A 39 7.72 19.73 11.37
CA PRO A 39 9.02 20.29 11.72
C PRO A 39 9.78 19.53 12.83
N GLU A 40 9.05 18.98 13.80
CA GLU A 40 9.63 18.20 14.90
C GLU A 40 10.32 16.89 14.46
N ALA A 41 10.01 16.40 13.27
CA ALA A 41 10.65 15.22 12.70
C ALA A 41 12.16 15.41 12.45
N GLU A 42 12.62 16.64 12.20
CA GLU A 42 14.03 16.92 11.94
C GLU A 42 14.91 16.49 13.11
N ALA A 43 14.55 16.86 14.33
CA ALA A 43 15.33 16.53 15.52
C ALA A 43 15.44 15.02 15.76
N GLU A 44 14.32 14.29 15.57
CA GLU A 44 14.29 12.84 15.71
C GLU A 44 15.13 12.15 14.62
N PHE A 45 15.00 12.57 13.36
CA PHE A 45 15.79 12.03 12.26
C PHE A 45 17.27 12.29 12.45
N ARG A 46 17.65 13.51 12.84
CA ARG A 46 19.04 13.87 13.08
C ARG A 46 19.66 12.98 14.16
N ALA A 47 18.96 12.74 15.26
CA ALA A 47 19.44 11.86 16.32
C ALA A 47 19.69 10.42 15.84
N ILE A 48 18.85 9.91 14.92
CA ILE A 48 18.98 8.57 14.36
C ILE A 48 20.17 8.49 13.38
N VAL A 49 20.24 9.42 12.42
CA VAL A 49 21.20 9.30 11.31
C VAL A 49 22.63 9.69 11.68
N THR A 50 22.83 10.39 12.80
CA THR A 50 24.19 10.75 13.30
C THR A 50 24.83 9.65 14.14
N ASP A 51 24.07 8.67 14.62
CA ASP A 51 24.61 7.52 15.35
C ASP A 51 25.13 6.45 14.36
N ALA A 52 26.46 6.42 14.18
CA ALA A 52 27.10 5.49 13.26
C ALA A 52 26.89 4.00 13.65
N ASN A 53 26.65 3.72 14.92
CA ASN A 53 26.48 2.35 15.46
C ASN A 53 25.01 2.01 15.74
N HIS A 54 24.09 2.74 15.11
CA HIS A 54 22.66 2.58 15.37
C HIS A 54 22.18 1.14 15.08
N PRO A 55 21.66 0.43 16.10
CA PRO A 55 21.34 -1.00 15.98
C PRO A 55 20.13 -1.28 15.06
N VAL A 56 19.23 -0.31 14.95
CA VAL A 56 18.00 -0.44 14.16
C VAL A 56 18.29 -0.19 12.68
N ALA A 57 17.76 -1.04 11.83
CA ALA A 57 17.95 -0.96 10.37
C ALA A 57 16.85 -0.18 9.65
N GLY A 58 15.70 0.03 10.30
CA GLY A 58 14.60 0.78 9.70
C GLY A 58 13.53 1.23 10.70
N TYR A 59 12.80 2.27 10.31
CA TYR A 59 11.79 2.91 11.14
C TYR A 59 10.45 3.00 10.44
N TRP A 60 9.42 2.63 11.18
CA TRP A 60 8.03 2.83 10.82
C TRP A 60 7.59 4.21 11.25
N ILE A 61 6.94 4.95 10.35
CA ILE A 61 6.27 6.20 10.65
C ILE A 61 4.76 6.02 10.57
N ASN A 62 4.04 6.62 11.50
CA ASN A 62 2.59 6.63 11.47
C ASN A 62 2.09 7.77 10.58
N ARG A 63 1.09 7.51 9.74
CA ARG A 63 0.51 8.50 8.84
C ARG A 63 -0.84 8.98 9.35
N ARG A 64 -0.97 10.28 9.51
CA ARG A 64 -2.25 10.96 9.77
C ARG A 64 -2.96 11.11 8.43
N PHE A 65 -3.93 10.27 8.19
CA PHE A 65 -4.63 10.24 6.91
C PHE A 65 -5.66 11.37 6.81
N MET A 66 -5.43 12.29 5.86
CA MET A 66 -6.31 13.41 5.60
C MET A 66 -7.36 13.04 4.55
N PHE A 67 -8.64 13.21 4.86
CA PHE A 67 -9.75 12.93 3.96
C PHE A 67 -10.81 14.02 4.07
N MET A 68 -11.18 14.63 2.94
CA MET A 68 -12.13 15.76 2.88
C MET A 68 -11.74 16.91 3.83
N GLY A 69 -10.44 17.21 3.92
CA GLY A 69 -9.90 18.29 4.77
C GLY A 69 -9.78 17.95 6.26
N LYS A 70 -10.05 16.71 6.67
CA LYS A 70 -10.04 16.29 8.07
C LYS A 70 -9.12 15.09 8.29
N TRP A 71 -8.39 15.08 9.41
CA TRP A 71 -7.67 13.90 9.87
C TRP A 71 -8.64 12.83 10.36
N LEU A 72 -8.61 11.64 9.76
CA LEU A 72 -9.35 10.48 10.23
C LEU A 72 -8.59 9.83 11.40
N ARG A 73 -9.06 10.06 12.62
CA ARG A 73 -8.40 9.59 13.84
C ARG A 73 -8.74 8.14 14.21
N HIS A 74 -9.74 7.57 13.56
CA HIS A 74 -10.28 6.23 13.88
C HIS A 74 -10.37 5.34 12.65
N ALA A 75 -11.01 5.80 11.58
CA ALA A 75 -11.33 4.99 10.41
C ALA A 75 -10.09 4.39 9.70
N TYR A 76 -8.94 5.05 9.78
CA TYR A 76 -7.70 4.63 9.13
C TYR A 76 -6.44 4.94 9.95
N TYR A 77 -6.55 4.82 11.26
CA TYR A 77 -5.46 5.10 12.19
C TYR A 77 -5.38 4.01 13.27
N PRO A 78 -4.18 3.57 13.69
CA PRO A 78 -2.87 3.94 13.17
C PRO A 78 -2.57 3.33 11.78
N ASN A 79 -1.78 4.05 10.98
CA ASN A 79 -1.36 3.64 9.64
C ASN A 79 0.17 3.66 9.51
N TRP A 80 0.80 2.60 10.00
CA TRP A 80 2.25 2.47 10.06
C TRP A 80 2.84 2.05 8.72
N ASN A 81 3.86 2.81 8.26
CA ASN A 81 4.62 2.50 7.05
C ASN A 81 6.11 2.58 7.33
N LEU A 82 6.88 1.65 6.82
CA LEU A 82 8.33 1.67 6.91
C LEU A 82 8.86 2.64 5.86
N ARG A 83 9.48 3.75 6.29
CA ARG A 83 9.87 4.86 5.41
C ARG A 83 11.32 5.29 5.56
N LEU A 84 11.89 5.27 6.79
CA LEU A 84 13.30 5.57 7.05
C LEU A 84 14.04 4.26 7.24
N PHE A 85 15.10 4.00 6.46
CA PHE A 85 15.87 2.77 6.59
C PHE A 85 17.26 2.89 5.97
N LYS A 86 18.16 2.00 6.37
CA LYS A 86 19.49 1.86 5.75
C LYS A 86 19.30 1.32 4.33
N HIS A 87 19.68 2.12 3.31
CA HIS A 87 19.32 1.84 1.91
C HIS A 87 19.83 0.49 1.38
N ARG A 88 20.93 -0.03 1.93
CA ARG A 88 21.48 -1.33 1.55
C ARG A 88 20.69 -2.52 2.10
N LEU A 89 19.93 -2.31 3.19
CA LEU A 89 19.19 -3.35 3.90
C LEU A 89 17.72 -3.40 3.53
N GLY A 90 17.18 -2.41 2.81
CA GLY A 90 15.77 -2.32 2.48
C GLY A 90 15.47 -2.41 1.00
N ARG A 91 14.40 -3.12 0.65
CA ARG A 91 13.85 -3.22 -0.72
C ARG A 91 12.34 -3.33 -0.68
N HIS A 92 11.68 -2.79 -1.70
CA HIS A 92 10.27 -3.09 -1.93
C HIS A 92 10.11 -4.55 -2.38
N GLU A 93 9.14 -5.24 -1.81
CA GLU A 93 8.83 -6.60 -2.21
C GLU A 93 8.20 -6.66 -3.60
N LYS A 94 8.47 -7.75 -4.33
CA LYS A 94 7.79 -8.09 -5.57
C LYS A 94 6.66 -9.07 -5.24
N LEU A 95 5.42 -8.67 -5.42
CA LEU A 95 4.25 -9.49 -5.07
C LEU A 95 3.78 -10.42 -6.16
N THR A 96 4.01 -10.05 -7.41
CA THR A 96 3.51 -10.78 -8.58
C THR A 96 4.41 -10.51 -9.77
N ASP A 97 4.38 -11.45 -10.74
CA ASP A 97 4.98 -11.28 -12.05
C ASP A 97 3.98 -10.70 -13.08
N VAL A 98 2.76 -10.39 -12.64
CA VAL A 98 1.78 -9.70 -13.50
C VAL A 98 2.35 -8.35 -13.90
N ASP A 99 2.46 -8.13 -15.19
CA ASP A 99 2.95 -6.88 -15.75
C ASP A 99 1.99 -5.74 -15.40
N THR A 100 2.55 -4.65 -14.89
CA THR A 100 1.80 -3.44 -14.55
C THR A 100 2.19 -2.34 -15.52
N GLN A 101 1.23 -1.53 -15.94
CA GLN A 101 1.47 -0.40 -16.84
C GLN A 101 2.19 0.77 -16.15
N SER A 102 2.54 0.64 -14.87
CA SER A 102 3.12 1.70 -14.05
C SER A 102 4.46 1.28 -13.45
N GLY A 103 5.47 2.12 -13.59
CA GLY A 103 6.75 2.00 -12.90
C GLY A 103 6.69 2.30 -11.39
N ASP A 104 5.54 2.76 -10.88
CA ASP A 104 5.32 2.98 -9.46
C ASP A 104 5.00 1.67 -8.73
N ASN A 105 5.34 1.65 -7.44
CA ASN A 105 5.01 0.51 -6.60
C ASN A 105 3.50 0.43 -6.38
N GLU A 106 3.00 -0.81 -6.37
CA GLU A 106 1.59 -1.06 -6.11
C GLU A 106 1.25 -0.89 -4.62
N VAL A 107 -0.02 -0.66 -4.33
CA VAL A 107 -0.52 -0.33 -2.97
C VAL A 107 -0.09 -1.32 -1.90
N HIS A 108 0.18 -2.56 -2.27
CA HIS A 108 0.53 -3.65 -1.36
C HIS A 108 2.00 -4.08 -1.41
N GLU A 109 2.84 -3.39 -2.17
CA GLU A 109 4.28 -3.62 -2.22
C GLU A 109 4.96 -2.80 -1.12
N HIS A 110 5.23 -3.45 0.00
CA HIS A 110 5.83 -2.81 1.18
C HIS A 110 7.35 -2.91 1.15
N VAL A 111 8.01 -1.98 1.85
CA VAL A 111 9.45 -2.10 2.12
C VAL A 111 9.67 -3.23 3.12
N VAL A 112 10.60 -4.12 2.80
CA VAL A 112 11.13 -5.14 3.70
C VAL A 112 12.57 -4.77 4.02
N VAL A 113 12.92 -4.77 5.30
CA VAL A 113 14.26 -4.43 5.80
C VAL A 113 14.87 -5.65 6.48
N GLN A 114 16.15 -5.89 6.18
CA GLN A 114 16.96 -6.92 6.86
C GLN A 114 17.53 -6.31 8.15
N GLY A 115 17.05 -6.76 9.32
CA GLY A 115 17.46 -6.28 10.62
C GLY A 115 16.29 -5.81 11.49
N GLU A 116 16.62 -5.27 12.64
CA GLU A 116 15.62 -4.76 13.59
C GLU A 116 14.96 -3.50 13.07
N THR A 117 13.68 -3.34 13.38
CA THR A 117 12.91 -2.15 13.04
C THR A 117 12.24 -1.55 14.28
N ALA A 118 12.18 -0.22 14.35
CA ALA A 118 11.52 0.51 15.42
C ALA A 118 10.43 1.45 14.88
N ARG A 119 9.82 2.23 15.74
CA ARG A 119 8.80 3.22 15.39
C ARG A 119 9.31 4.61 15.70
N LEU A 120 9.09 5.54 14.76
CA LEU A 120 9.27 6.97 15.03
C LEU A 120 8.17 7.47 15.98
N ARG A 121 8.49 8.50 16.73
CA ARG A 121 7.54 9.22 17.58
C ARG A 121 6.77 10.26 16.78
N CYS A 122 7.44 10.91 15.83
CA CYS A 122 6.78 11.84 14.92
C CYS A 122 5.85 11.10 13.98
N GLU A 123 4.83 11.81 13.52
CA GLU A 123 3.86 11.34 12.54
C GLU A 123 3.89 12.25 11.33
N MET A 124 3.49 11.77 10.15
CA MET A 124 3.39 12.60 8.95
C MET A 124 1.97 12.72 8.46
N ASP A 125 1.63 13.84 7.84
CA ASP A 125 0.35 14.04 7.19
C ASP A 125 0.35 13.41 5.80
N HIS A 126 -0.75 12.75 5.43
CA HIS A 126 -0.91 12.09 4.15
C HIS A 126 -2.19 12.54 3.47
N TYR A 127 -2.04 13.28 2.37
CA TYR A 127 -3.12 13.88 1.57
C TYR A 127 -3.42 13.05 0.32
N ALA A 128 -3.59 11.74 0.46
CA ALA A 128 -3.71 10.79 -0.65
C ALA A 128 -4.82 11.13 -1.66
N PHE A 129 -5.90 11.77 -1.20
CA PHE A 129 -7.09 12.03 -2.02
C PHE A 129 -7.57 13.48 -1.83
N PRO A 130 -7.16 14.40 -2.71
CA PRO A 130 -7.62 15.80 -2.67
C PRO A 130 -9.12 15.93 -2.92
N SER A 131 -9.76 14.94 -3.54
CA SER A 131 -11.21 14.91 -3.76
C SER A 131 -11.75 13.48 -3.78
N VAL A 132 -13.08 13.35 -3.63
CA VAL A 132 -13.77 12.05 -3.79
C VAL A 132 -13.62 11.53 -5.23
N ALA A 133 -13.58 12.39 -6.23
CA ALA A 133 -13.37 12.00 -7.62
C ALA A 133 -12.02 11.28 -7.80
N VAL A 134 -10.94 11.86 -7.26
CA VAL A 134 -9.59 11.26 -7.27
C VAL A 134 -9.56 9.95 -6.46
N PHE A 135 -10.29 9.88 -5.35
CA PHE A 135 -10.43 8.64 -4.59
C PHE A 135 -11.02 7.52 -5.45
N VAL A 136 -12.16 7.79 -6.10
CA VAL A 136 -12.88 6.81 -6.93
C VAL A 136 -12.02 6.37 -8.12
N GLU A 137 -11.37 7.32 -8.81
CA GLU A 137 -10.47 7.02 -9.93
C GLU A 137 -9.30 6.12 -9.52
N LYS A 138 -8.58 6.49 -8.45
CA LYS A 138 -7.46 5.69 -7.94
C LYS A 138 -7.92 4.29 -7.53
N HIS A 139 -9.05 4.17 -6.82
CA HIS A 139 -9.57 2.88 -6.37
C HIS A 139 -10.14 2.04 -7.52
N ASN A 140 -10.63 2.67 -8.59
CA ASN A 140 -10.99 1.96 -9.82
C ASN A 140 -9.74 1.30 -10.44
N ARG A 141 -8.60 2.00 -10.53
CA ARG A 141 -7.33 1.43 -11.02
C ARG A 141 -6.81 0.32 -10.09
N TYR A 142 -6.81 0.56 -8.77
CA TYR A 142 -6.37 -0.43 -7.79
C TYR A 142 -7.21 -1.71 -7.84
N SER A 143 -8.53 -1.59 -8.04
CA SER A 143 -9.40 -2.76 -8.17
C SER A 143 -9.16 -3.54 -9.47
N ASN A 144 -8.75 -2.89 -10.57
CA ASN A 144 -8.34 -3.57 -11.79
C ASN A 144 -7.09 -4.44 -11.54
N TRP A 145 -6.09 -3.87 -10.85
CA TRP A 145 -4.87 -4.60 -10.51
C TRP A 145 -5.14 -5.76 -9.53
N GLU A 146 -5.90 -5.53 -8.46
CA GLU A 146 -6.28 -6.59 -7.51
C GLU A 146 -7.02 -7.74 -8.19
N ALA A 147 -7.92 -7.44 -9.13
CA ALA A 147 -8.65 -8.45 -9.88
C ALA A 147 -7.74 -9.26 -10.81
N ARG A 148 -6.75 -8.62 -11.46
CA ARG A 148 -5.73 -9.32 -12.27
C ARG A 148 -4.87 -10.25 -11.40
N VAL A 149 -4.41 -9.79 -10.24
CA VAL A 149 -3.65 -10.63 -9.30
C VAL A 149 -4.47 -11.80 -8.79
N ALA A 150 -5.76 -11.59 -8.54
CA ALA A 150 -6.68 -12.65 -8.12
C ALA A 150 -6.94 -13.67 -9.23
N LEU A 151 -7.01 -13.23 -10.49
CA LEU A 151 -7.13 -14.10 -11.67
C LEU A 151 -5.85 -14.91 -11.87
N ASP A 152 -4.67 -14.27 -11.86
CA ASP A 152 -3.38 -14.94 -12.01
C ASP A 152 -3.22 -16.07 -10.98
N ARG A 153 -3.53 -15.78 -9.72
CA ARG A 153 -3.52 -16.79 -8.65
C ARG A 153 -4.51 -17.94 -8.92
N TYR A 154 -5.69 -17.62 -9.42
CA TYR A 154 -6.69 -18.63 -9.77
C TYR A 154 -6.18 -19.55 -10.89
N LEU A 155 -5.57 -19.00 -11.94
CA LEU A 155 -5.05 -19.76 -13.08
C LEU A 155 -3.83 -20.60 -12.71
N ARG A 156 -3.01 -20.16 -11.77
CA ARG A 156 -1.84 -20.92 -11.26
C ARG A 156 -2.19 -21.93 -10.16
N GLY A 157 -3.46 -22.25 -9.97
CA GLY A 157 -3.90 -23.23 -8.97
C GLY A 157 -3.61 -22.86 -7.51
N GLY A 158 -3.56 -21.57 -7.21
CA GLY A 158 -3.34 -21.07 -5.83
C GLY A 158 -1.89 -21.10 -5.33
N ALA A 159 -0.94 -21.57 -6.13
CA ALA A 159 0.49 -21.58 -5.80
C ALA A 159 1.09 -20.17 -5.91
N GLY A 160 0.91 -19.34 -4.89
CA GLY A 160 1.63 -18.06 -4.74
C GLY A 160 2.78 -18.22 -3.76
N HIS A 161 3.93 -17.61 -4.01
CA HIS A 161 5.04 -17.56 -3.06
C HIS A 161 4.60 -16.89 -1.75
N LEU A 162 4.32 -17.71 -0.75
CA LEU A 162 3.99 -17.24 0.60
C LEU A 162 5.31 -16.93 1.33
N GLN A 163 5.62 -15.65 1.48
CA GLN A 163 6.66 -15.23 2.43
C GLN A 163 6.28 -15.64 3.85
N LYS A 164 7.24 -16.24 4.58
CA LYS A 164 7.07 -16.61 5.99
C LYS A 164 7.15 -15.34 6.87
N GLY A 165 6.22 -15.18 7.83
CA GLY A 165 6.23 -14.10 8.82
C GLY A 165 4.85 -13.53 9.14
N SER A 166 4.79 -12.49 9.98
CA SER A 166 3.54 -11.81 10.41
C SER A 166 2.73 -11.22 9.24
N VAL A 167 3.41 -10.83 8.15
CA VAL A 167 2.80 -10.42 6.89
C VAL A 167 2.05 -11.59 6.24
N GLY A 168 2.56 -12.82 6.35
CA GLY A 168 1.91 -14.02 5.83
C GLY A 168 0.57 -14.34 6.49
N ALA A 169 0.44 -14.14 7.80
CA ALA A 169 -0.82 -14.38 8.53
C ALA A 169 -1.91 -13.39 8.11
N ARG A 170 -1.58 -12.10 8.00
CA ARG A 170 -2.51 -11.07 7.50
C ARG A 170 -2.93 -11.32 6.05
N ARG A 171 -2.03 -11.82 5.21
CA ARG A 171 -2.33 -12.20 3.82
C ARG A 171 -3.25 -13.42 3.76
N LYS A 172 -3.04 -14.45 4.59
CA LYS A 172 -3.95 -15.60 4.68
C LYS A 172 -5.35 -15.18 5.11
N LEU A 173 -5.45 -14.29 6.11
CA LEU A 173 -6.73 -13.73 6.55
C LEU A 173 -7.40 -12.92 5.42
N LYS A 174 -6.63 -12.09 4.69
CA LYS A 174 -7.13 -11.37 3.51
C LYS A 174 -7.62 -12.34 2.44
N GLN A 175 -6.89 -13.42 2.18
CA GLN A 175 -7.29 -14.45 1.19
C GLN A 175 -8.58 -15.16 1.61
N TRP A 176 -8.70 -15.55 2.87
CA TRP A 176 -9.93 -16.14 3.40
C TRP A 176 -11.10 -15.16 3.31
N SER A 177 -10.89 -13.90 3.65
CA SER A 177 -11.92 -12.87 3.53
C SER A 177 -12.35 -12.60 2.08
N GLN A 178 -11.54 -12.96 1.07
CA GLN A 178 -11.91 -12.84 -0.34
C GLN A 178 -13.05 -13.79 -0.75
N ALA A 179 -13.23 -14.89 -0.03
CA ALA A 179 -14.32 -15.85 -0.26
C ALA A 179 -15.62 -15.50 0.49
N LEU A 180 -15.60 -14.48 1.37
CA LEU A 180 -16.77 -14.13 2.17
C LEU A 180 -17.84 -13.44 1.31
N PRO A 181 -19.12 -13.83 1.46
CA PRO A 181 -20.23 -13.12 0.87
C PRO A 181 -20.31 -11.70 1.47
N PHE A 182 -20.83 -10.74 0.70
CA PHE A 182 -21.04 -9.36 1.16
C PHE A 182 -19.77 -8.63 1.65
N ARG A 183 -18.61 -8.96 1.08
CA ARG A 183 -17.31 -8.41 1.48
C ARG A 183 -17.30 -6.87 1.56
N GLY A 184 -17.96 -6.17 0.64
CA GLY A 184 -18.10 -4.71 0.69
C GLY A 184 -18.84 -4.23 1.95
N LEU A 185 -19.92 -4.92 2.34
CA LEU A 185 -20.66 -4.63 3.57
C LEU A 185 -19.80 -4.91 4.82
N LEU A 186 -19.12 -6.05 4.84
CA LEU A 186 -18.22 -6.41 5.95
C LEU A 186 -17.09 -5.39 6.11
N ARG A 187 -16.53 -4.89 5.00
CA ARG A 187 -15.52 -3.82 5.04
C ARG A 187 -16.08 -2.52 5.59
N PHE A 188 -17.27 -2.13 5.17
CA PHE A 188 -17.96 -0.97 5.71
C PHE A 188 -18.15 -1.10 7.23
N LEU A 189 -18.71 -2.21 7.71
CA LEU A 189 -18.93 -2.46 9.14
C LEU A 189 -17.62 -2.47 9.93
N TYR A 190 -16.57 -3.07 9.36
CA TYR A 190 -15.25 -3.07 9.98
C TYR A 190 -14.71 -1.66 10.17
N VAL A 191 -14.70 -0.83 9.12
CA VAL A 191 -14.16 0.54 9.19
C VAL A 191 -15.05 1.43 10.05
N TYR A 192 -16.37 1.35 9.88
CA TYR A 192 -17.30 2.26 10.53
C TYR A 192 -17.53 1.92 12.01
N LEU A 193 -17.73 0.64 12.33
CA LEU A 193 -18.04 0.19 13.69
C LEU A 193 -16.78 -0.26 14.44
N TRP A 194 -16.03 -1.24 13.89
CA TRP A 194 -14.89 -1.82 14.60
C TRP A 194 -13.73 -0.83 14.78
N GLN A 195 -13.34 -0.13 13.72
CA GLN A 195 -12.34 0.95 13.78
C GLN A 195 -12.93 2.25 14.34
N ARG A 196 -14.20 2.27 14.74
CA ARG A 196 -14.88 3.45 15.27
C ARG A 196 -14.91 4.64 14.32
N GLY A 197 -14.94 4.42 13.01
CA GLY A 197 -15.00 5.48 12.00
C GLY A 197 -16.18 6.42 12.17
N PHE A 198 -17.26 6.01 12.90
CA PHE A 198 -18.36 6.88 13.25
C PHE A 198 -17.94 8.07 14.14
N LEU A 199 -16.82 7.96 14.89
CA LEU A 199 -16.27 9.07 15.68
C LEU A 199 -15.58 10.13 14.82
N ASP A 200 -15.22 9.79 13.59
CA ASP A 200 -14.68 10.75 12.62
C ASP A 200 -15.78 11.56 11.90
N GLY A 201 -17.05 11.38 12.28
CA GLY A 201 -18.17 12.13 11.76
C GLY A 201 -18.57 11.72 10.35
N ARG A 202 -19.02 12.70 9.54
CA ARG A 202 -19.47 12.47 8.16
C ARG A 202 -18.33 11.94 7.27
N GLU A 203 -17.13 12.44 7.46
CA GLU A 203 -15.94 12.05 6.71
C GLU A 203 -15.62 10.57 6.97
N GLY A 204 -15.70 10.12 8.22
CA GLY A 204 -15.55 8.72 8.59
C GLY A 204 -16.62 7.81 7.97
N TYR A 205 -17.87 8.26 7.91
CA TYR A 205 -18.95 7.53 7.24
C TYR A 205 -18.69 7.40 5.74
N TYR A 206 -18.39 8.52 5.05
CA TYR A 206 -18.12 8.47 3.61
C TYR A 206 -16.89 7.64 3.29
N PHE A 207 -15.83 7.75 4.08
CA PHE A 207 -14.63 6.93 3.93
C PHE A 207 -14.95 5.43 4.06
N ALA A 208 -15.70 5.04 5.08
CA ALA A 208 -16.11 3.64 5.28
C ALA A 208 -16.96 3.12 4.11
N ARG A 209 -17.91 3.92 3.61
CA ARG A 209 -18.76 3.57 2.44
C ARG A 209 -17.94 3.40 1.17
N LEU A 210 -17.02 4.31 0.92
CA LEU A 210 -16.14 4.26 -0.25
C LEU A 210 -15.20 3.04 -0.20
N HIS A 211 -14.68 2.70 0.97
CA HIS A 211 -13.90 1.46 1.14
C HIS A 211 -14.74 0.21 0.97
N GLY A 212 -15.99 0.21 1.43
CA GLY A 212 -16.94 -0.86 1.14
C GLY A 212 -17.21 -1.03 -0.35
N PHE A 213 -17.37 0.08 -1.05
CA PHE A 213 -17.53 0.10 -2.52
C PHE A 213 -16.28 -0.42 -3.25
N TYR A 214 -15.09 -0.02 -2.83
CA TYR A 214 -13.84 -0.55 -3.37
C TYR A 214 -13.75 -2.08 -3.25
N GLU A 215 -14.10 -2.64 -2.09
CA GLU A 215 -14.11 -4.08 -1.91
C GLU A 215 -15.18 -4.78 -2.77
N PHE A 216 -16.33 -4.14 -2.97
CA PHE A 216 -17.34 -4.62 -3.92
C PHE A 216 -16.80 -4.64 -5.35
N LEU A 217 -16.11 -3.59 -5.80
CA LEU A 217 -15.48 -3.54 -7.12
C LEU A 217 -14.45 -4.66 -7.30
N ASN A 218 -13.63 -4.94 -6.28
CA ASN A 218 -12.67 -6.05 -6.31
C ASN A 218 -13.35 -7.40 -6.56
N VAL A 219 -14.48 -7.65 -5.89
CA VAL A 219 -15.24 -8.88 -6.06
C VAL A 219 -15.87 -8.96 -7.45
N ALA A 220 -16.54 -7.89 -7.88
CA ALA A 220 -17.25 -7.85 -9.15
C ALA A 220 -16.29 -8.04 -10.34
N LYS A 221 -15.18 -7.28 -10.38
CA LYS A 221 -14.17 -7.38 -11.45
C LYS A 221 -13.46 -8.74 -11.45
N THR A 222 -13.15 -9.29 -10.27
CA THR A 222 -12.55 -10.64 -10.18
C THR A 222 -13.50 -11.71 -10.74
N TYR A 223 -14.78 -11.60 -10.43
CA TYR A 223 -15.79 -12.52 -11.00
C TYR A 223 -15.88 -12.40 -12.51
N GLU A 224 -15.96 -11.16 -13.03
CA GLU A 224 -16.02 -10.87 -14.45
C GLU A 224 -14.81 -11.47 -15.18
N MET A 225 -13.58 -11.18 -14.72
CA MET A 225 -12.35 -11.69 -15.34
C MET A 225 -12.28 -13.22 -15.32
N LYS A 226 -12.65 -13.87 -14.22
CA LYS A 226 -12.67 -15.34 -14.13
C LYS A 226 -13.69 -15.96 -15.08
N ARG A 227 -14.88 -15.38 -15.19
CA ARG A 227 -15.93 -15.81 -16.11
C ARG A 227 -15.46 -15.71 -17.57
N ASP A 228 -14.82 -14.60 -17.93
CA ASP A 228 -14.38 -14.35 -19.29
C ASP A 228 -13.19 -15.26 -19.66
N ALA A 229 -12.27 -15.51 -18.75
CA ALA A 229 -11.21 -16.50 -18.91
C ALA A 229 -11.76 -17.91 -19.12
N ALA A 230 -12.79 -18.31 -18.36
CA ALA A 230 -13.44 -19.61 -18.52
C ALA A 230 -14.19 -19.77 -19.89
N ARG A 231 -14.58 -18.65 -20.51
CA ARG A 231 -15.24 -18.62 -21.82
C ARG A 231 -14.26 -18.48 -22.99
N GLY A 232 -12.95 -18.50 -22.73
CA GLY A 232 -11.91 -18.34 -23.76
C GLY A 232 -11.85 -16.92 -24.36
N ARG A 233 -12.51 -15.93 -23.76
CA ARG A 233 -12.40 -14.54 -24.17
C ARG A 233 -11.11 -13.98 -23.59
N GLY A 234 -10.18 -13.56 -24.43
CA GLY A 234 -8.91 -12.97 -23.98
C GLY A 234 -9.14 -11.73 -23.11
N THR A 235 -8.29 -11.55 -22.12
CA THR A 235 -8.30 -10.38 -21.22
C THR A 235 -7.84 -9.07 -21.90
N GLY A 236 -7.77 -9.06 -23.24
CA GLY A 236 -7.15 -7.99 -24.05
C GLY A 236 -7.94 -6.68 -24.17
N ASP A 237 -9.24 -6.66 -23.84
CA ASP A 237 -10.11 -5.51 -24.12
C ASP A 237 -10.41 -4.62 -22.90
N LEU A 238 -9.73 -4.83 -21.76
CA LEU A 238 -9.86 -3.97 -20.60
C LEU A 238 -8.75 -2.91 -20.59
N LYS A 239 -8.86 -1.96 -21.54
CA LYS A 239 -8.09 -0.72 -21.53
C LYS A 239 -8.68 0.28 -20.52
#